data_a484c0a6aac80d52a0684ade8bd37f77
#
_entry.id   a484c0a6aac80d52a0684ade8bd37f77
#
_cell.length_a   1.000
_cell.length_b   1.000
_cell.length_c   1.000
_cell.angle_alpha   90.00
_cell.angle_beta   90.00
_cell.angle_gamma   90.00
#
_symmetry.space_group_name_H-M   'P 1'
#
loop_
_entity.id
_entity.type
_entity.pdbx_description
1 polymer ?
#
loop_
_entity_poly.entity_id
_entity_poly.type
_entity_poly.pdbx_seq_one_letter_code
_entity_poly.pdbx_strand_id
1 'polypeptide(L)'
;YQDKKSRSLLHKTPLGVCGAQIFGNDPSVMADGAALALEASGADFIDINMGCPMPKIANNGDGSALMKDPEKAARIVEAVVKAVPVPVTVKMRKGWDADHVTAVECAKACEQAGAALIAVHARTREQMYTPGIDPEIIARVKQAVHVPVLGNGDIHSAEDAVAMMQQTGCDGVMIARAALGDPWLFERVNAAIEGTPEPKAPNLQARMNALRRQVEEMVEQKGEFVAMPQARAQTMH
;
A
#
# COMPACT_ATOMS: atom_id res chain seq x y z
N TYR A 1 0.47 -19.52 -11.48
CA TYR A 1 1.25 -19.55 -10.22
C TYR A 1 2.75 -19.81 -10.40
N GLN A 2 3.24 -20.05 -11.61
CA GLN A 2 4.68 -20.26 -11.86
C GLN A 2 5.30 -19.15 -12.72
N ASP A 3 4.66 -17.98 -12.77
CA ASP A 3 5.17 -16.86 -13.55
C ASP A 3 6.48 -16.31 -12.92
N LYS A 4 7.58 -16.48 -13.66
CA LYS A 4 8.91 -16.00 -13.26
C LYS A 4 8.95 -14.50 -12.98
N LYS A 5 8.12 -13.72 -13.69
CA LYS A 5 8.05 -12.27 -13.50
C LYS A 5 7.42 -11.91 -12.16
N SER A 6 6.32 -12.57 -11.77
CA SER A 6 5.71 -12.36 -10.46
C SER A 6 6.64 -12.74 -9.32
N ARG A 7 7.35 -13.87 -9.45
CA ARG A 7 8.35 -14.29 -8.46
C ARG A 7 9.52 -13.32 -8.33
N SER A 8 9.96 -12.70 -9.44
CA SER A 8 11.05 -11.72 -9.39
C SER A 8 10.68 -10.41 -8.66
N LEU A 9 9.41 -10.19 -8.37
CA LEU A 9 8.93 -9.04 -7.58
C LEU A 9 8.81 -9.33 -6.08
N LEU A 10 8.93 -10.59 -5.68
CA LEU A 10 8.76 -11.05 -4.30
C LEU A 10 10.12 -11.17 -3.59
N HIS A 11 10.82 -10.05 -3.45
CA HIS A 11 12.07 -9.98 -2.70
C HIS A 11 11.88 -9.21 -1.40
N LYS A 12 12.12 -9.88 -0.27
CA LYS A 12 12.18 -9.20 1.03
C LYS A 12 13.47 -8.39 1.10
N THR A 13 13.35 -7.10 1.41
CA THR A 13 14.53 -6.29 1.74
C THR A 13 15.03 -6.68 3.15
N PRO A 14 16.34 -6.67 3.41
CA PRO A 14 16.87 -6.92 4.74
C PRO A 14 16.60 -5.77 5.73
N LEU A 15 16.01 -4.69 5.26
CA LEU A 15 15.78 -3.47 6.03
C LEU A 15 14.31 -3.38 6.48
N GLY A 16 14.04 -3.77 7.73
CA GLY A 16 12.75 -3.55 8.39
C GLY A 16 11.65 -4.56 8.02
N VAL A 17 10.42 -4.23 8.39
CA VAL A 17 9.22 -5.03 8.15
C VAL A 17 8.79 -4.91 6.70
N CYS A 18 8.55 -6.02 6.03
CA CYS A 18 8.24 -6.08 4.61
C CYS A 18 6.99 -6.93 4.35
N GLY A 19 5.99 -6.35 3.67
CA GLY A 19 4.79 -7.05 3.22
C GLY A 19 4.85 -7.48 1.76
N ALA A 20 4.21 -8.61 1.45
CA ALA A 20 3.94 -9.02 0.08
C ALA A 20 2.48 -8.69 -0.27
N GLN A 21 2.28 -7.83 -1.29
CA GLN A 21 0.92 -7.49 -1.74
C GLN A 21 0.47 -8.42 -2.86
N ILE A 22 -0.74 -8.96 -2.70
CA ILE A 22 -1.42 -9.82 -3.68
C ILE A 22 -2.75 -9.20 -4.11
N PHE A 23 -3.26 -9.61 -5.27
CA PHE A 23 -4.58 -9.21 -5.75
C PHE A 23 -5.27 -10.37 -6.48
N GLY A 24 -6.59 -10.37 -6.47
CA GLY A 24 -7.45 -11.36 -7.09
C GLY A 24 -8.86 -11.22 -6.55
N ASN A 25 -9.78 -12.03 -7.05
CA ASN A 25 -11.19 -11.96 -6.68
C ASN A 25 -11.84 -13.33 -6.36
N ASP A 26 -11.05 -14.40 -6.35
CA ASP A 26 -11.47 -15.72 -5.93
C ASP A 26 -10.80 -16.09 -4.59
N PRO A 27 -11.59 -16.42 -3.54
CA PRO A 27 -11.03 -16.70 -2.21
C PRO A 27 -10.03 -17.86 -2.17
N SER A 28 -10.29 -18.95 -2.90
CA SER A 28 -9.40 -20.13 -2.89
C SER A 28 -8.09 -19.85 -3.60
N VAL A 29 -8.16 -19.17 -4.74
CA VAL A 29 -6.98 -18.74 -5.52
C VAL A 29 -6.13 -17.74 -4.73
N MET A 30 -6.78 -16.83 -3.97
CA MET A 30 -6.10 -15.87 -3.12
C MET A 30 -5.41 -16.53 -1.93
N ALA A 31 -6.02 -17.54 -1.33
CA ALA A 31 -5.43 -18.31 -0.24
C ALA A 31 -4.16 -19.06 -0.70
N ASP A 32 -4.23 -19.78 -1.82
CA ASP A 32 -3.08 -20.47 -2.42
C ASP A 32 -1.98 -19.45 -2.84
N GLY A 33 -2.40 -18.34 -3.45
CA GLY A 33 -1.51 -17.27 -3.86
C GLY A 33 -0.77 -16.62 -2.68
N ALA A 34 -1.45 -16.43 -1.55
CA ALA A 34 -0.86 -15.89 -0.32
C ALA A 34 0.21 -16.81 0.26
N ALA A 35 -0.06 -18.11 0.36
CA ALA A 35 0.89 -19.10 0.84
C ALA A 35 2.16 -19.15 -0.04
N LEU A 36 1.98 -19.17 -1.36
CA LEU A 36 3.09 -19.14 -2.32
C LEU A 36 3.88 -17.81 -2.28
N ALA A 37 3.19 -16.68 -2.12
CA ALA A 37 3.85 -15.38 -2.01
C ALA A 37 4.69 -15.30 -0.73
N LEU A 38 4.15 -15.80 0.39
CA LEU A 38 4.86 -15.84 1.66
C LEU A 38 6.10 -16.74 1.59
N GLU A 39 5.96 -17.96 1.05
CA GLU A 39 7.08 -18.91 0.84
C GLU A 39 8.17 -18.29 -0.03
N ALA A 40 7.80 -17.63 -1.13
CA ALA A 40 8.75 -17.05 -2.08
C ALA A 40 9.46 -15.81 -1.56
N SER A 41 8.76 -14.96 -0.75
CA SER A 41 9.29 -13.68 -0.29
C SER A 41 9.88 -13.73 1.11
N GLY A 42 9.41 -14.62 1.99
CA GLY A 42 9.67 -14.53 3.42
C GLY A 42 9.12 -13.25 4.06
N ALA A 43 8.05 -12.67 3.50
CA ALA A 43 7.45 -11.44 3.99
C ALA A 43 6.94 -11.57 5.43
N ASP A 44 6.85 -10.44 6.14
CA ASP A 44 6.39 -10.40 7.53
C ASP A 44 4.86 -10.33 7.63
N PHE A 45 4.18 -9.94 6.54
CA PHE A 45 2.72 -9.92 6.42
C PHE A 45 2.30 -10.03 4.95
N ILE A 46 1.04 -10.41 4.72
CA ILE A 46 0.40 -10.39 3.40
C ILE A 46 -0.57 -9.22 3.33
N ASP A 47 -0.47 -8.41 2.27
CA ASP A 47 -1.41 -7.31 2.01
C ASP A 47 -2.32 -7.64 0.84
N ILE A 48 -3.63 -7.42 1.01
CA ILE A 48 -4.63 -7.65 -0.04
C ILE A 48 -4.97 -6.32 -0.71
N ASN A 49 -4.74 -6.24 -2.02
CA ASN A 49 -5.07 -5.05 -2.81
C ASN A 49 -6.55 -5.01 -3.15
N MET A 50 -7.26 -4.06 -2.55
CA MET A 50 -8.66 -3.71 -2.85
C MET A 50 -8.78 -2.26 -3.36
N GLY A 51 -7.70 -1.69 -3.92
CA GLY A 51 -7.67 -0.28 -4.30
C GLY A 51 -7.17 0.03 -5.70
N CYS A 52 -6.63 -0.95 -6.46
CA CYS A 52 -6.12 -0.71 -7.81
C CYS A 52 -7.23 -0.24 -8.74
N PRO A 53 -7.16 0.99 -9.32
CA PRO A 53 -8.24 1.53 -10.15
C PRO A 53 -8.11 1.18 -11.63
N MET A 54 -7.00 0.55 -12.03
CA MET A 54 -6.66 0.32 -13.44
C MET A 54 -7.68 -0.60 -14.11
N PRO A 55 -8.20 -0.24 -15.30
CA PRO A 55 -9.22 -1.03 -16.00
C PRO A 55 -8.83 -2.49 -16.20
N LYS A 56 -7.56 -2.76 -16.52
CA LYS A 56 -7.03 -4.13 -16.68
C LYS A 56 -7.21 -5.01 -15.43
N ILE A 57 -7.22 -4.41 -14.25
CA ILE A 57 -7.40 -5.10 -12.96
C ILE A 57 -8.90 -5.06 -12.58
N ALA A 58 -9.47 -3.86 -12.50
CA ALA A 58 -10.81 -3.65 -11.99
C ALA A 58 -11.91 -4.28 -12.88
N ASN A 59 -11.73 -4.33 -14.19
CA ASN A 59 -12.72 -4.96 -15.09
C ASN A 59 -12.75 -6.49 -14.94
N ASN A 60 -11.70 -7.10 -14.38
CA ASN A 60 -11.69 -8.54 -14.06
C ASN A 60 -12.33 -8.85 -12.70
N GLY A 61 -12.81 -7.85 -11.97
CA GLY A 61 -13.37 -8.01 -10.63
C GLY A 61 -12.36 -7.92 -9.50
N ASP A 62 -11.09 -7.58 -9.80
CA ASP A 62 -9.99 -7.49 -8.86
C ASP A 62 -9.80 -6.05 -8.33
N GLY A 63 -8.93 -5.89 -7.33
CA GLY A 63 -8.54 -4.59 -6.82
C GLY A 63 -9.74 -3.76 -6.35
N SER A 64 -9.93 -2.55 -6.88
CA SER A 64 -11.02 -1.67 -6.46
C SER A 64 -12.43 -2.19 -6.78
N ALA A 65 -12.58 -3.19 -7.64
CA ALA A 65 -13.88 -3.82 -7.91
C ALA A 65 -14.43 -4.56 -6.69
N LEU A 66 -13.57 -5.03 -5.79
CA LEU A 66 -13.96 -5.67 -4.53
C LEU A 66 -14.71 -4.70 -3.60
N MET A 67 -14.51 -3.39 -3.77
CA MET A 67 -15.25 -2.38 -3.01
C MET A 67 -16.77 -2.38 -3.29
N LYS A 68 -17.23 -3.03 -4.37
CA LYS A 68 -18.65 -3.16 -4.69
C LYS A 68 -19.38 -4.25 -3.89
N ASP A 69 -18.62 -5.18 -3.30
CA ASP A 69 -19.15 -6.35 -2.59
C ASP A 69 -18.34 -6.60 -1.31
N PRO A 70 -18.71 -5.93 -0.19
CA PRO A 70 -18.03 -6.11 1.09
C PRO A 70 -18.02 -7.56 1.60
N GLU A 71 -19.06 -8.34 1.31
CA GLU A 71 -19.13 -9.75 1.70
C GLU A 71 -18.12 -10.60 0.94
N LYS A 72 -17.95 -10.35 -0.36
CA LYS A 72 -16.92 -11.00 -1.18
C LYS A 72 -15.52 -10.62 -0.69
N ALA A 73 -15.30 -9.34 -0.38
CA ALA A 73 -14.05 -8.86 0.21
C ALA A 73 -13.72 -9.61 1.50
N ALA A 74 -14.70 -9.74 2.40
CA ALA A 74 -14.56 -10.50 3.65
C ALA A 74 -14.20 -11.98 3.41
N ARG A 75 -14.90 -12.67 2.50
CA ARG A 75 -14.58 -14.07 2.15
C ARG A 75 -13.15 -14.26 1.66
N ILE A 76 -12.62 -13.28 0.88
CA ILE A 76 -11.22 -13.31 0.43
C ILE A 76 -10.27 -13.15 1.61
N VAL A 77 -10.53 -12.15 2.49
CA VAL A 77 -9.70 -11.93 3.69
C VAL A 77 -9.69 -13.17 4.58
N GLU A 78 -10.85 -13.75 4.87
CA GLU A 78 -10.99 -14.94 5.70
C GLU A 78 -10.20 -16.13 5.14
N ALA A 79 -10.28 -16.36 3.82
CA ALA A 79 -9.56 -17.44 3.16
C ALA A 79 -8.03 -17.24 3.26
N VAL A 80 -7.55 -16.01 3.06
CA VAL A 80 -6.12 -15.69 3.18
C VAL A 80 -5.64 -15.79 4.62
N VAL A 81 -6.40 -15.27 5.60
CA VAL A 81 -6.08 -15.36 7.04
C VAL A 81 -5.93 -16.82 7.49
N LYS A 82 -6.78 -17.73 6.99
CA LYS A 82 -6.68 -19.15 7.29
C LYS A 82 -5.48 -19.85 6.63
N ALA A 83 -4.96 -19.29 5.54
CA ALA A 83 -3.93 -19.91 4.72
C ALA A 83 -2.49 -19.56 5.15
N VAL A 84 -2.29 -18.46 5.89
CA VAL A 84 -0.95 -17.97 6.25
C VAL A 84 -0.82 -17.75 7.76
N PRO A 85 0.38 -18.00 8.35
CA PRO A 85 0.62 -17.81 9.78
C PRO A 85 1.06 -16.37 10.14
N VAL A 86 1.02 -15.44 9.18
CA VAL A 86 1.44 -14.06 9.35
C VAL A 86 0.23 -13.11 9.33
N PRO A 87 0.32 -11.87 9.84
CA PRO A 87 -0.76 -10.91 9.74
C PRO A 87 -1.21 -10.67 8.29
N VAL A 88 -2.51 -10.47 8.11
CA VAL A 88 -3.11 -10.10 6.81
C VAL A 88 -3.62 -8.67 6.91
N THR A 89 -3.21 -7.82 5.99
CA THR A 89 -3.63 -6.42 5.91
C THR A 89 -4.43 -6.16 4.63
N VAL A 90 -5.17 -5.07 4.61
CA VAL A 90 -5.99 -4.69 3.46
C VAL A 90 -5.71 -3.26 3.05
N LYS A 91 -5.42 -3.04 1.77
CA LYS A 91 -5.34 -1.70 1.18
C LYS A 91 -6.54 -1.45 0.29
N MET A 92 -7.39 -0.50 0.66
CA MET A 92 -8.64 -0.19 -0.05
C MET A 92 -8.74 1.27 -0.48
N ARG A 93 -9.78 1.58 -1.25
CA ARG A 93 -10.20 2.95 -1.60
C ARG A 93 -11.46 3.35 -0.82
N LYS A 94 -11.89 4.63 -1.00
CA LYS A 94 -13.15 5.18 -0.48
C LYS A 94 -14.38 4.40 -0.97
N GLY A 95 -14.32 3.90 -2.20
CA GLY A 95 -15.39 3.20 -2.89
C GLY A 95 -15.14 3.11 -4.37
N TRP A 96 -16.17 2.73 -5.14
CA TRP A 96 -16.10 2.62 -6.59
C TRP A 96 -16.28 3.97 -7.29
N ASP A 97 -17.37 4.69 -6.99
CA ASP A 97 -17.75 5.99 -7.52
C ASP A 97 -18.42 6.84 -6.41
N ALA A 98 -19.01 7.97 -6.78
CA ALA A 98 -19.64 8.88 -5.82
C ALA A 98 -20.89 8.28 -5.16
N ASP A 99 -21.61 7.42 -5.86
CA ASP A 99 -22.83 6.78 -5.37
C ASP A 99 -22.57 5.48 -4.61
N HIS A 100 -21.36 4.91 -4.75
CA HIS A 100 -20.93 3.66 -4.14
C HIS A 100 -19.69 3.87 -3.25
N VAL A 101 -19.88 4.59 -2.15
CA VAL A 101 -18.88 4.86 -1.11
C VAL A 101 -19.01 3.81 -0.02
N THR A 102 -18.24 2.73 -0.09
CA THR A 102 -18.38 1.51 0.71
C THR A 102 -17.21 1.23 1.65
N ALA A 103 -16.30 2.18 1.86
CA ALA A 103 -15.09 1.95 2.67
C ALA A 103 -15.41 1.50 4.10
N VAL A 104 -16.43 2.06 4.74
CA VAL A 104 -16.80 1.72 6.12
C VAL A 104 -17.31 0.29 6.20
N GLU A 105 -18.22 -0.09 5.30
CA GLU A 105 -18.80 -1.41 5.23
C GLU A 105 -17.73 -2.48 4.91
N CYS A 106 -16.87 -2.18 3.92
CA CYS A 106 -15.75 -3.06 3.58
C CYS A 106 -14.76 -3.22 4.72
N ALA A 107 -14.43 -2.13 5.42
CA ALA A 107 -13.50 -2.17 6.55
C ALA A 107 -14.02 -3.05 7.69
N LYS A 108 -15.30 -2.88 8.07
CA LYS A 108 -15.94 -3.73 9.09
C LYS A 108 -15.95 -5.19 8.68
N ALA A 109 -16.32 -5.48 7.44
CA ALA A 109 -16.35 -6.85 6.93
C ALA A 109 -14.97 -7.49 6.90
N CYS A 110 -13.93 -6.74 6.48
CA CYS A 110 -12.55 -7.21 6.49
C CYS A 110 -12.01 -7.43 7.91
N GLU A 111 -12.30 -6.53 8.87
CA GLU A 111 -11.93 -6.71 10.28
C GLU A 111 -12.55 -7.97 10.86
N GLN A 112 -13.86 -8.19 10.66
CA GLN A 112 -14.56 -9.39 11.12
C GLN A 112 -13.99 -10.67 10.50
N ALA A 113 -13.47 -10.59 9.29
CA ALA A 113 -12.80 -11.68 8.59
C ALA A 113 -11.36 -11.91 9.04
N GLY A 114 -10.82 -11.08 9.95
CA GLY A 114 -9.49 -11.23 10.55
C GLY A 114 -8.39 -10.36 9.96
N ALA A 115 -8.72 -9.30 9.22
CA ALA A 115 -7.72 -8.31 8.82
C ALA A 115 -7.09 -7.66 10.05
N ALA A 116 -5.75 -7.60 10.09
CA ALA A 116 -4.98 -7.06 11.21
C ALA A 116 -4.71 -5.55 11.10
N LEU A 117 -4.88 -4.97 9.91
CA LEU A 117 -4.69 -3.54 9.63
C LEU A 117 -5.42 -3.17 8.33
N ILE A 118 -5.93 -1.96 8.26
CA ILE A 118 -6.61 -1.43 7.08
C ILE A 118 -5.97 -0.10 6.66
N ALA A 119 -5.55 0.00 5.40
CA ALA A 119 -5.08 1.25 4.82
C ALA A 119 -6.10 1.79 3.80
N VAL A 120 -6.54 3.05 3.98
CA VAL A 120 -7.62 3.66 3.20
C VAL A 120 -7.09 4.79 2.34
N HIS A 121 -7.22 4.65 1.01
CA HIS A 121 -7.02 5.76 0.10
C HIS A 121 -8.32 6.57 -0.02
N ALA A 122 -8.27 7.83 0.33
CA ALA A 122 -9.42 8.73 0.44
C ALA A 122 -9.95 9.25 -0.91
N ARG A 123 -9.93 8.39 -1.94
CA ARG A 123 -10.52 8.61 -3.28
C ARG A 123 -11.30 7.39 -3.72
N THR A 124 -12.33 7.60 -4.52
CA THR A 124 -13.02 6.50 -5.22
C THR A 124 -12.15 5.95 -6.37
N ARG A 125 -12.57 4.84 -6.95
CA ARG A 125 -11.93 4.28 -8.17
C ARG A 125 -12.01 5.27 -9.33
N GLU A 126 -13.17 5.93 -9.53
CA GLU A 126 -13.36 6.88 -10.62
C GLU A 126 -12.50 8.12 -10.49
N GLN A 127 -12.30 8.63 -9.29
CA GLN A 127 -11.43 9.77 -9.05
C GLN A 127 -9.97 9.52 -9.42
N MET A 128 -9.56 8.26 -9.56
CA MET A 128 -8.17 7.90 -9.91
C MET A 128 -7.13 8.65 -9.06
N TYR A 129 -6.57 9.73 -9.61
CA TYR A 129 -5.57 10.61 -9.00
C TYR A 129 -5.92 12.09 -9.16
N THR A 130 -7.18 12.42 -9.42
CA THR A 130 -7.63 13.83 -9.49
C THR A 130 -7.30 14.55 -8.18
N PRO A 131 -6.94 15.84 -8.22
CA PRO A 131 -6.64 16.61 -7.02
C PRO A 131 -7.77 16.58 -5.99
N GLY A 132 -7.39 16.60 -4.71
CA GLY A 132 -8.32 16.59 -3.58
C GLY A 132 -8.69 15.18 -3.13
N ILE A 133 -8.55 14.96 -1.84
CA ILE A 133 -8.96 13.74 -1.14
C ILE A 133 -10.12 14.06 -0.20
N ASP A 134 -10.78 13.04 0.30
CA ASP A 134 -11.81 13.14 1.33
C ASP A 134 -11.32 12.50 2.64
N PRO A 135 -10.64 13.26 3.53
CA PRO A 135 -10.12 12.72 4.78
C PRO A 135 -11.22 12.21 5.71
N GLU A 136 -12.45 12.72 5.61
CA GLU A 136 -13.56 12.31 6.46
C GLU A 136 -13.85 10.81 6.33
N ILE A 137 -13.68 10.21 5.16
CA ILE A 137 -13.89 8.78 5.01
C ILE A 137 -12.90 7.96 5.84
N ILE A 138 -11.65 8.44 5.99
CA ILE A 138 -10.65 7.79 6.83
C ILE A 138 -11.08 7.86 8.30
N ALA A 139 -11.54 9.04 8.75
CA ALA A 139 -12.06 9.23 10.10
C ALA A 139 -13.25 8.31 10.38
N ARG A 140 -14.18 8.19 9.46
CA ARG A 140 -15.36 7.29 9.58
C ARG A 140 -14.94 5.82 9.63
N VAL A 141 -13.95 5.40 8.84
CA VAL A 141 -13.41 4.04 8.94
C VAL A 141 -12.75 3.83 10.29
N LYS A 142 -11.90 4.76 10.75
CA LYS A 142 -11.22 4.67 12.05
C LYS A 142 -12.21 4.56 13.23
N GLN A 143 -13.33 5.27 13.17
CA GLN A 143 -14.38 5.17 14.19
C GLN A 143 -15.17 3.86 14.13
N ALA A 144 -15.16 3.18 12.99
CA ALA A 144 -15.98 2.00 12.74
C ALA A 144 -15.26 0.67 12.99
N VAL A 145 -13.93 0.66 13.10
CA VAL A 145 -13.10 -0.54 13.31
C VAL A 145 -12.15 -0.36 14.50
N HIS A 146 -11.68 -1.49 15.05
CA HIS A 146 -10.77 -1.52 16.20
C HIS A 146 -9.31 -1.76 15.77
N VAL A 147 -9.10 -2.37 14.60
CA VAL A 147 -7.76 -2.58 14.04
C VAL A 147 -7.11 -1.25 13.65
N PRO A 148 -5.77 -1.16 13.60
CA PRO A 148 -5.09 0.02 13.13
C PRO A 148 -5.54 0.44 11.73
N VAL A 149 -5.69 1.76 11.52
CA VAL A 149 -6.07 2.37 10.24
C VAL A 149 -4.97 3.29 9.76
N LEU A 150 -4.49 3.09 8.54
CA LEU A 150 -3.55 3.99 7.88
C LEU A 150 -4.28 4.91 6.89
N GLY A 151 -4.07 6.22 7.03
CA GLY A 151 -4.55 7.21 6.07
C GLY A 151 -3.63 7.29 4.84
N ASN A 152 -4.23 7.35 3.64
CA ASN A 152 -3.49 7.47 2.39
C ASN A 152 -4.15 8.47 1.43
N GLY A 153 -3.33 9.22 0.74
CA GLY A 153 -3.69 10.19 -0.30
C GLY A 153 -3.03 11.55 -0.09
N ASP A 154 -2.42 12.05 -1.14
CA ASP A 154 -1.80 13.40 -1.24
C ASP A 154 -0.88 13.80 -0.07
N ILE A 155 -0.14 12.84 0.48
CA ILE A 155 0.89 13.10 1.50
C ILE A 155 2.18 13.37 0.75
N HIS A 156 2.62 14.62 0.74
CA HIS A 156 3.81 15.10 0.05
C HIS A 156 4.87 15.63 1.00
N SER A 157 4.50 15.91 2.25
CA SER A 157 5.38 16.47 3.28
C SER A 157 5.09 15.85 4.65
N ALA A 158 5.92 16.20 5.63
CA ALA A 158 5.70 15.83 7.03
C ALA A 158 4.45 16.50 7.61
N GLU A 159 4.18 17.74 7.21
CA GLU A 159 3.00 18.51 7.60
C GLU A 159 1.71 17.86 7.11
N ASP A 160 1.70 17.37 5.85
CA ASP A 160 0.53 16.64 5.30
C ASP A 160 0.24 15.38 6.11
N ALA A 161 1.29 14.66 6.53
CA ALA A 161 1.16 13.45 7.34
C ALA A 161 0.56 13.75 8.71
N VAL A 162 1.07 14.78 9.40
CA VAL A 162 0.54 15.24 10.70
C VAL A 162 -0.90 15.73 10.55
N ALA A 163 -1.19 16.52 9.53
CA ALA A 163 -2.55 17.01 9.26
C ALA A 163 -3.53 15.86 9.01
N MET A 164 -3.12 14.85 8.23
CA MET A 164 -3.93 13.64 8.01
C MET A 164 -4.27 12.96 9.32
N MET A 165 -3.28 12.72 10.19
CA MET A 165 -3.51 12.05 11.47
C MET A 165 -4.38 12.89 12.42
N GLN A 166 -4.16 14.21 12.48
CA GLN A 166 -4.95 15.11 13.32
C GLN A 166 -6.41 15.22 12.87
N GLN A 167 -6.64 15.28 11.55
CA GLN A 167 -8.00 15.40 10.99
C GLN A 167 -8.80 14.11 11.08
N THR A 168 -8.14 12.97 10.97
CA THR A 168 -8.83 11.69 10.81
C THR A 168 -8.76 10.78 12.03
N GLY A 169 -7.80 11.03 12.94
CA GLY A 169 -7.54 10.14 14.08
C GLY A 169 -6.96 8.78 13.67
N CYS A 170 -6.47 8.62 12.43
CA CYS A 170 -5.84 7.37 11.99
C CYS A 170 -4.53 7.11 12.74
N ASP A 171 -4.12 5.83 12.81
CA ASP A 171 -2.97 5.40 13.62
C ASP A 171 -1.62 5.62 12.92
N GLY A 172 -1.65 5.96 11.65
CA GLY A 172 -0.47 6.25 10.85
C GLY A 172 -0.84 6.62 9.42
N VAL A 173 0.17 6.83 8.60
CA VAL A 173 -0.01 7.23 7.21
C VAL A 173 0.72 6.31 6.23
N MET A 174 0.16 6.15 5.03
CA MET A 174 0.81 5.45 3.93
C MET A 174 1.25 6.46 2.86
N ILE A 175 2.54 6.56 2.62
CA ILE A 175 3.14 7.44 1.62
C ILE A 175 3.42 6.62 0.36
N ALA A 176 3.15 7.17 -0.81
CA ALA A 176 3.40 6.51 -2.09
C ALA A 176 4.27 7.39 -3.02
N ARG A 177 3.64 8.17 -3.91
CA ARG A 177 4.33 8.91 -4.98
C ARG A 177 5.40 9.89 -4.48
N ALA A 178 5.17 10.54 -3.35
CA ALA A 178 6.09 11.52 -2.80
C ALA A 178 7.43 10.92 -2.32
N ALA A 179 7.48 9.61 -2.05
CA ALA A 179 8.72 8.91 -1.71
C ALA A 179 9.61 8.65 -2.94
N LEU A 180 9.08 8.81 -4.16
CA LEU A 180 9.87 8.68 -5.39
C LEU A 180 10.82 9.88 -5.49
N GLY A 181 12.12 9.60 -5.46
CA GLY A 181 13.16 10.63 -5.45
C GLY A 181 13.47 11.26 -4.08
N ASP A 182 12.65 10.98 -3.05
CA ASP A 182 12.87 11.48 -1.69
C ASP A 182 12.67 10.40 -0.62
N PRO A 183 13.56 9.43 -0.48
CA PRO A 183 13.46 8.39 0.55
C PRO A 183 13.57 8.92 1.98
N TRP A 184 14.12 10.11 2.18
CA TRP A 184 14.24 10.75 3.49
C TRP A 184 12.93 11.36 4.01
N LEU A 185 11.89 11.40 3.16
CA LEU A 185 10.56 11.86 3.57
C LEU A 185 10.03 11.03 4.76
N PHE A 186 10.30 9.73 4.80
CA PHE A 186 9.86 8.87 5.91
C PHE A 186 10.47 9.28 7.26
N GLU A 187 11.76 9.63 7.28
CA GLU A 187 12.44 10.08 8.51
C GLU A 187 11.85 11.41 9.00
N ARG A 188 11.58 12.35 8.08
CA ARG A 188 10.93 13.63 8.42
C ARG A 188 9.52 13.45 8.93
N VAL A 189 8.73 12.59 8.27
CA VAL A 189 7.37 12.27 8.70
C VAL A 189 7.37 11.64 10.09
N ASN A 190 8.24 10.67 10.35
CA ASN A 190 8.34 10.04 11.68
C ASN A 190 8.73 11.07 12.74
N ALA A 191 9.74 11.90 12.49
CA ALA A 191 10.15 12.95 13.42
C ALA A 191 9.00 13.92 13.75
N ALA A 192 8.22 14.34 12.72
CA ALA A 192 7.09 15.23 12.92
C ALA A 192 5.94 14.59 13.72
N ILE A 193 5.66 13.30 13.48
CA ILE A 193 4.64 12.53 14.24
C ILE A 193 5.08 12.35 15.69
N GLU A 194 6.36 12.07 15.93
CA GLU A 194 6.93 11.85 17.27
C GLU A 194 7.22 13.15 18.02
N GLY A 195 7.11 14.31 17.36
CA GLY A 195 7.47 15.61 17.94
C GLY A 195 8.96 15.78 18.21
N THR A 196 9.82 15.03 17.51
CA THR A 196 11.28 15.13 17.58
C THR A 196 11.82 16.14 16.56
N PRO A 197 13.07 16.66 16.76
CA PRO A 197 13.65 17.60 15.80
C PRO A 197 13.72 17.04 14.38
N GLU A 198 13.38 17.88 13.40
CA GLU A 198 13.45 17.49 11.99
C GLU A 198 14.88 17.06 11.61
N PRO A 199 15.04 15.90 10.94
CA PRO A 199 16.33 15.45 10.44
C PRO A 199 16.95 16.46 9.46
N LYS A 200 18.26 16.62 9.49
CA LYS A 200 18.95 17.48 8.52
C LYS A 200 18.70 16.99 7.08
N ALA A 201 18.38 17.93 6.20
CA ALA A 201 18.26 17.61 4.79
C ALA A 201 19.55 16.96 4.24
N PRO A 202 19.43 15.92 3.40
CA PRO A 202 20.60 15.26 2.82
C PRO A 202 21.37 16.25 1.94
N ASN A 203 22.69 16.27 2.09
CA ASN A 203 23.55 17.04 1.21
C ASN A 203 23.63 16.39 -0.19
N LEU A 204 24.17 17.12 -1.17
CA LEU A 204 24.28 16.63 -2.54
C LEU A 204 24.99 15.28 -2.64
N GLN A 205 26.07 15.08 -1.87
CA GLN A 205 26.82 13.83 -1.90
C GLN A 205 25.98 12.65 -1.39
N ALA A 206 25.19 12.83 -0.34
CA ALA A 206 24.28 11.81 0.18
C ALA A 206 23.20 11.44 -0.87
N ARG A 207 22.63 12.45 -1.55
CA ARG A 207 21.66 12.24 -2.63
C ARG A 207 22.25 11.48 -3.81
N MET A 208 23.46 11.86 -4.25
CA MET A 208 24.16 11.16 -5.32
C MET A 208 24.52 9.72 -4.96
N ASN A 209 24.93 9.47 -3.72
CA ASN A 209 25.23 8.13 -3.25
C ASN A 209 23.99 7.24 -3.21
N ALA A 210 22.85 7.77 -2.75
CA ALA A 210 21.57 7.03 -2.74
C ALA A 210 21.14 6.67 -4.17
N LEU A 211 21.19 7.62 -5.08
CA LEU A 211 20.87 7.40 -6.49
C LEU A 211 21.78 6.35 -7.14
N ARG A 212 23.10 6.45 -6.93
CA ARG A 212 24.06 5.49 -7.44
C ARG A 212 23.77 4.08 -6.92
N ARG A 213 23.56 3.94 -5.61
CA ARG A 213 23.21 2.67 -4.98
C ARG A 213 21.93 2.08 -5.57
N GLN A 214 20.88 2.90 -5.76
CA GLN A 214 19.63 2.46 -6.37
C GLN A 214 19.86 1.90 -7.78
N VAL A 215 20.66 2.58 -8.61
CA VAL A 215 20.96 2.11 -9.96
C VAL A 215 21.78 0.82 -9.92
N GLU A 216 22.79 0.72 -9.07
CA GLU A 216 23.63 -0.48 -8.89
C GLU A 216 22.76 -1.69 -8.48
N GLU A 217 21.87 -1.54 -7.49
CA GLU A 217 20.94 -2.58 -7.06
C GLU A 217 19.95 -2.97 -8.18
N MET A 218 19.46 -2.01 -8.96
CA MET A 218 18.60 -2.31 -10.12
C MET A 218 19.34 -3.11 -11.19
N VAL A 219 20.60 -2.79 -11.47
CA VAL A 219 21.43 -3.52 -12.44
C VAL A 219 21.70 -4.93 -11.94
N GLU A 220 22.01 -5.11 -10.67
CA GLU A 220 22.22 -6.43 -10.07
C GLU A 220 20.96 -7.32 -10.18
N GLN A 221 19.78 -6.77 -9.91
CA GLN A 221 18.53 -7.52 -9.91
C GLN A 221 17.97 -7.83 -11.30
N LYS A 222 18.13 -6.91 -12.27
CA LYS A 222 17.42 -6.96 -13.57
C LYS A 222 18.34 -7.07 -14.78
N GLY A 223 19.64 -6.92 -14.57
CA GLY A 223 20.62 -6.73 -15.62
C GLY A 223 20.60 -5.31 -16.23
N GLU A 224 21.72 -4.86 -16.73
CA GLU A 224 21.93 -3.49 -17.21
C GLU A 224 20.93 -3.07 -18.30
N PHE A 225 20.66 -3.96 -19.27
CA PHE A 225 19.76 -3.68 -20.39
C PHE A 225 18.32 -3.31 -19.95
N VAL A 226 17.82 -3.91 -18.86
CA VAL A 226 16.48 -3.62 -18.31
C VAL A 226 16.53 -2.49 -17.29
N ALA A 227 17.58 -2.44 -16.47
CA ALA A 227 17.71 -1.49 -15.37
C ALA A 227 17.91 -0.04 -15.86
N MET A 228 18.77 0.18 -16.85
CA MET A 228 19.13 1.53 -17.28
C MET A 228 17.98 2.36 -17.87
N PRO A 229 17.07 1.84 -18.71
CA PRO A 229 15.88 2.57 -19.13
C PRO A 229 14.94 2.92 -17.97
N GLN A 230 14.81 2.03 -16.97
CA GLN A 230 13.98 2.27 -15.78
C GLN A 230 14.63 3.31 -14.85
N ALA A 231 15.94 3.24 -14.65
CA ALA A 231 16.69 4.20 -13.85
C ALA A 231 16.54 5.64 -14.41
N ARG A 232 16.59 5.84 -15.71
CA ARG A 232 16.39 7.16 -16.33
C ARG A 232 15.06 7.80 -15.95
N ALA A 233 13.97 7.02 -15.91
CA ALA A 233 12.66 7.52 -15.50
C ALA A 233 12.63 7.91 -14.02
N GLN A 234 13.34 7.18 -13.16
CA GLN A 234 13.37 7.42 -11.70
C GLN A 234 14.30 8.58 -11.31
N THR A 235 15.36 8.84 -12.09
CA THR A 235 16.31 9.94 -11.81
C THR A 235 15.76 11.32 -12.19
N MET A 236 14.58 11.38 -12.83
CA MET A 236 13.92 12.63 -13.20
C MET A 236 12.93 13.14 -12.15
N HIS A 237 12.80 12.43 -11.03
CA HIS A 237 12.01 12.84 -9.86
C HIS A 237 12.94 13.35 -8.75
#